data_aa51c98c364e2b3e85c4342928c787ab
#
_entry.id   aa51c98c364e2b3e85c4342928c787ab
#
_cell.length_a   1.000
_cell.length_b   1.000
_cell.length_c   1.000
_cell.angle_alpha   90.00
_cell.angle_beta   90.00
_cell.angle_gamma   90.00
#
_symmetry.space_group_name_H-M   'P 1'
#
loop_
_entity.id
_entity.type
_entity.pdbx_description
1 polymer ?
#
loop_
_entity_poly.entity_id
_entity_poly.type
_entity_poly.pdbx_seq_one_letter_code
_entity_poly.pdbx_strand_id
1 'polypeptide(L)'
;MPRVKRGTVRRAKRKKLLARAKGYYANQSKLYRAAKESVDTALKYAFVGRRRKKRDFRTLWIVRINAAAREHGLTYGQLMSGLKAAGVTLDRKILADIAVNEPASFASIAAQAKAARPLATPRPVRAEKAARPAKTVKVREARA
;
A
#
# COMPACT_ATOMS: atom_id res chain seq x y z
N MET A 1 -12.29 18.61 -55.54
CA MET A 1 -12.42 18.39 -54.05
C MET A 1 -11.13 18.74 -53.36
N PRO A 2 -11.13 19.54 -52.27
CA PRO A 2 -9.91 19.85 -51.56
C PRO A 2 -9.34 18.61 -50.89
N ARG A 3 -8.04 18.34 -51.10
CA ARG A 3 -7.33 17.20 -50.53
C ARG A 3 -6.87 17.55 -49.08
N VAL A 4 -7.34 16.80 -48.08
CA VAL A 4 -6.92 17.00 -46.70
C VAL A 4 -5.44 16.61 -46.49
N LYS A 5 -4.61 17.57 -46.09
CA LYS A 5 -3.19 17.37 -45.80
C LYS A 5 -3.01 17.18 -44.30
N ARG A 6 -2.51 16.00 -43.87
CA ARG A 6 -2.29 15.66 -42.44
C ARG A 6 -0.83 15.75 -41.99
N GLY A 7 0.07 16.33 -42.78
CA GLY A 7 1.50 16.35 -42.49
C GLY A 7 1.88 17.08 -41.21
N THR A 8 1.30 18.22 -40.93
CA THR A 8 1.52 19.00 -39.71
C THR A 8 1.07 18.27 -38.45
N VAL A 9 -0.14 17.72 -38.48
CA VAL A 9 -0.72 16.94 -37.35
C VAL A 9 0.10 15.69 -37.05
N ARG A 10 0.51 14.96 -38.10
CA ARG A 10 1.33 13.76 -37.95
C ARG A 10 2.70 14.09 -37.34
N ARG A 11 3.33 15.16 -37.78
CA ARG A 11 4.62 15.64 -37.25
C ARG A 11 4.50 16.06 -35.78
N ALA A 12 3.45 16.80 -35.41
CA ALA A 12 3.19 17.19 -34.03
C ALA A 12 2.98 15.99 -33.09
N LYS A 13 2.16 15.02 -33.50
CA LYS A 13 1.95 13.78 -32.75
C LYS A 13 3.25 13.01 -32.53
N ARG A 14 4.08 12.86 -33.58
CA ARG A 14 5.38 12.20 -33.48
C ARG A 14 6.32 12.95 -32.52
N LYS A 15 6.42 14.28 -32.65
CA LYS A 15 7.27 15.14 -31.76
C LYS A 15 6.84 15.02 -30.30
N LYS A 16 5.54 15.05 -30.03
CA LYS A 16 4.97 14.90 -28.67
C LYS A 16 5.34 13.57 -28.03
N LEU A 17 5.27 12.47 -28.77
CA LEU A 17 5.61 11.15 -28.27
C LEU A 17 7.10 10.99 -28.02
N LEU A 18 7.96 11.37 -29.00
CA LEU A 18 9.41 11.30 -28.85
C LEU A 18 9.93 12.22 -27.72
N ALA A 19 9.27 13.33 -27.46
CA ALA A 19 9.60 14.19 -26.31
C ALA A 19 9.42 13.47 -24.97
N ARG A 20 8.40 12.59 -24.85
CA ARG A 20 8.21 11.76 -23.66
C ARG A 20 9.21 10.60 -23.53
N ALA A 21 9.75 10.15 -24.65
CA ALA A 21 10.74 9.08 -24.71
C ALA A 21 12.19 9.58 -24.53
N LYS A 22 12.42 10.86 -24.28
CA LYS A 22 13.77 11.39 -24.02
C LYS A 22 14.41 10.66 -22.84
N GLY A 23 15.67 10.27 -22.99
CA GLY A 23 16.43 9.53 -21.98
C GLY A 23 16.23 8.02 -21.99
N TYR A 24 15.35 7.48 -22.84
CA TYR A 24 15.19 6.03 -22.96
C TYR A 24 16.38 5.39 -23.68
N TYR A 25 16.70 4.17 -23.30
CA TYR A 25 17.86 3.45 -23.81
C TYR A 25 17.77 3.17 -25.31
N ALA A 26 18.90 3.38 -26.01
CA ALA A 26 19.09 3.08 -27.43
C ALA A 26 17.96 3.59 -28.36
N ASN A 27 17.42 2.73 -29.18
CA ASN A 27 16.40 3.02 -30.20
C ASN A 27 15.02 3.39 -29.60
N GLN A 28 14.75 3.09 -28.34
CA GLN A 28 13.51 3.44 -27.66
C GLN A 28 13.29 4.95 -27.53
N SER A 29 14.38 5.76 -27.59
CA SER A 29 14.27 7.24 -27.60
C SER A 29 14.18 7.85 -28.99
N LYS A 30 14.59 7.13 -30.04
CA LYS A 30 14.77 7.67 -31.41
C LYS A 30 13.75 7.16 -32.41
N LEU A 31 13.48 5.85 -32.43
CA LEU A 31 12.55 5.21 -33.37
C LEU A 31 11.11 5.31 -32.85
N TYR A 32 10.23 5.88 -33.67
CA TYR A 32 8.83 6.14 -33.27
C TYR A 32 8.09 4.88 -32.81
N ARG A 33 8.25 3.73 -33.47
CA ARG A 33 7.57 2.47 -33.10
C ARG A 33 8.03 1.98 -31.73
N ALA A 34 9.33 1.85 -31.53
CA ALA A 34 9.89 1.43 -30.25
C ALA A 34 9.60 2.41 -29.12
N ALA A 35 9.70 3.72 -29.40
CA ALA A 35 9.36 4.78 -28.45
C ALA A 35 7.88 4.72 -28.03
N LYS A 36 6.97 4.44 -28.98
CA LYS A 36 5.53 4.34 -28.67
C LYS A 36 5.25 3.20 -27.69
N GLU A 37 5.74 2.01 -27.96
CA GLU A 37 5.55 0.83 -27.10
C GLU A 37 6.13 1.07 -25.69
N SER A 38 7.33 1.65 -25.63
CA SER A 38 7.98 1.96 -24.34
C SER A 38 7.23 3.02 -23.55
N VAL A 39 6.75 4.09 -24.19
CA VAL A 39 5.97 5.15 -23.53
C VAL A 39 4.61 4.63 -23.08
N ASP A 40 3.91 3.84 -23.89
CA ASP A 40 2.62 3.27 -23.54
C ASP A 40 2.75 2.34 -22.31
N THR A 41 3.80 1.52 -22.29
CA THR A 41 4.12 0.66 -21.13
C THR A 41 4.47 1.48 -19.89
N ALA A 42 5.29 2.52 -20.02
CA ALA A 42 5.65 3.40 -18.91
C ALA A 42 4.43 4.12 -18.32
N LEU A 43 3.51 4.59 -19.17
CA LEU A 43 2.27 5.24 -18.71
C LEU A 43 1.33 4.26 -17.99
N LYS A 44 1.26 3.00 -18.46
CA LYS A 44 0.52 1.93 -17.78
C LYS A 44 1.07 1.68 -16.38
N TYR A 45 2.40 1.53 -16.25
CA TYR A 45 3.03 1.34 -14.94
C TYR A 45 2.92 2.58 -14.05
N ALA A 46 3.03 3.78 -14.61
CA ALA A 46 2.83 5.01 -13.85
C ALA A 46 1.39 5.10 -13.27
N PHE A 47 0.38 4.67 -14.02
CA PHE A 47 -1.00 4.60 -13.52
C PHE A 47 -1.15 3.60 -12.37
N VAL A 48 -0.62 2.39 -12.53
CA VAL A 48 -0.63 1.37 -11.48
C VAL A 48 0.17 1.83 -10.26
N GLY A 49 1.35 2.42 -10.47
CA GLY A 49 2.22 2.93 -9.41
C GLY A 49 1.53 4.01 -8.55
N ARG A 50 0.82 4.96 -9.17
CA ARG A 50 0.06 5.97 -8.42
C ARG A 50 -1.05 5.37 -7.55
N ARG A 51 -1.67 4.26 -7.96
CA ARG A 51 -2.66 3.53 -7.15
C ARG A 51 -2.01 2.75 -6.02
N ARG A 52 -0.88 2.08 -6.29
CA ARG A 52 -0.13 1.33 -5.28
C ARG A 52 0.49 2.24 -4.22
N LYS A 53 1.06 3.37 -4.61
CA LYS A 53 1.72 4.34 -3.73
C LYS A 53 0.90 4.64 -2.45
N LYS A 54 -0.42 4.80 -2.58
CA LYS A 54 -1.30 5.07 -1.42
C LYS A 54 -1.31 3.90 -0.42
N ARG A 55 -1.30 2.66 -0.91
CA ARG A 55 -1.29 1.45 -0.08
C ARG A 55 0.08 1.25 0.57
N ASP A 56 1.14 1.42 -0.20
CA ASP A 56 2.52 1.22 0.24
C ASP A 56 2.86 2.22 1.37
N PHE A 57 2.55 3.49 1.19
CA PHE A 57 2.75 4.50 2.23
C PHE A 57 1.91 4.24 3.48
N ARG A 58 0.66 3.83 3.32
CA ARG A 58 -0.18 3.47 4.48
C ARG A 58 0.43 2.31 5.28
N THR A 59 0.94 1.29 4.59
CA THR A 59 1.63 0.17 5.24
C THR A 59 2.88 0.65 5.99
N LEU A 60 3.69 1.51 5.37
CA LEU A 60 4.87 2.09 6.00
C LEU A 60 4.51 2.90 7.27
N TRP A 61 3.48 3.73 7.21
CA TRP A 61 3.02 4.48 8.39
C TRP A 61 2.59 3.55 9.53
N ILE A 62 1.85 2.48 9.22
CA ILE A 62 1.43 1.50 10.22
C ILE A 62 2.65 0.83 10.87
N VAL A 63 3.68 0.48 10.10
CA VAL A 63 4.92 -0.12 10.63
C VAL A 63 5.62 0.85 11.58
N ARG A 64 5.78 2.12 11.22
CA ARG A 64 6.42 3.15 12.05
C ARG A 64 5.65 3.38 13.35
N ILE A 65 4.35 3.57 13.28
CA ILE A 65 3.49 3.74 14.46
C ILE A 65 3.55 2.51 15.37
N ASN A 66 3.54 1.29 14.80
CA ASN A 66 3.60 0.08 15.59
C ASN A 66 4.95 -0.09 16.30
N ALA A 67 6.05 0.28 15.67
CA ALA A 67 7.38 0.27 16.30
C ALA A 67 7.40 1.20 17.52
N ALA A 68 7.04 2.47 17.34
CA ALA A 68 6.98 3.44 18.44
C ALA A 68 5.95 3.07 19.53
N ALA A 69 4.79 2.51 19.16
CA ALA A 69 3.80 2.06 20.15
C ALA A 69 4.35 0.92 21.04
N ARG A 70 5.16 0.03 20.48
CA ARG A 70 5.79 -1.07 21.23
C ARG A 70 6.82 -0.58 22.26
N GLU A 71 7.55 0.47 21.98
CA GLU A 71 8.44 1.12 22.94
C GLU A 71 7.66 1.59 24.18
N HIS A 72 6.41 1.99 24.01
CA HIS A 72 5.51 2.35 25.11
C HIS A 72 4.66 1.18 25.62
N GLY A 73 4.95 -0.08 25.24
CA GLY A 73 4.24 -1.28 25.69
C GLY A 73 2.82 -1.43 25.14
N LEU A 74 2.51 -0.79 24.00
CA LEU A 74 1.24 -0.91 23.30
C LEU A 74 1.40 -1.64 21.97
N THR A 75 0.40 -2.41 21.57
CA THR A 75 0.28 -2.87 20.18
C THR A 75 -0.41 -1.80 19.35
N TYR A 76 -0.19 -1.81 18.02
CA TYR A 76 -0.86 -0.88 17.10
C TYR A 76 -2.38 -0.83 17.27
N GLY A 77 -3.02 -2.00 17.41
CA GLY A 77 -4.47 -2.09 17.60
C GLY A 77 -4.93 -1.44 18.91
N GLN A 78 -4.16 -1.64 19.99
CA GLN A 78 -4.43 -1.03 21.30
C GLN A 78 -4.26 0.49 21.27
N LEU A 79 -3.20 0.99 20.62
CA LEU A 79 -2.99 2.42 20.44
C LEU A 79 -4.15 3.03 19.67
N MET A 80 -4.53 2.47 18.51
CA MET A 80 -5.61 3.00 17.68
C MET A 80 -6.98 2.96 18.35
N SER A 81 -7.27 1.92 19.14
CA SER A 81 -8.52 1.85 19.92
C SER A 81 -8.54 2.87 21.04
N GLY A 82 -7.42 3.06 21.75
CA GLY A 82 -7.26 4.08 22.79
C GLY A 82 -7.42 5.50 22.24
N LEU A 83 -6.77 5.83 21.13
CA LEU A 83 -6.90 7.13 20.49
C LEU A 83 -8.34 7.41 20.04
N LYS A 84 -9.03 6.38 19.50
CA LYS A 84 -10.44 6.53 19.14
C LYS A 84 -11.32 6.77 20.37
N ALA A 85 -11.06 6.10 21.49
CA ALA A 85 -11.78 6.31 22.75
C ALA A 85 -11.49 7.69 23.36
N ALA A 86 -10.25 8.18 23.21
CA ALA A 86 -9.84 9.53 23.62
C ALA A 86 -10.39 10.65 22.71
N GLY A 87 -11.08 10.33 21.60
CA GLY A 87 -11.58 11.31 20.63
C GLY A 87 -10.49 11.96 19.77
N VAL A 88 -9.28 11.40 19.74
CA VAL A 88 -8.17 11.93 18.94
C VAL A 88 -8.32 11.52 17.48
N THR A 89 -8.45 12.51 16.57
CA THR A 89 -8.71 12.33 15.13
C THR A 89 -7.47 12.48 14.26
N LEU A 90 -6.27 12.21 14.78
CA LEU A 90 -5.02 12.34 14.03
C LEU A 90 -4.90 11.26 12.93
N ASP A 91 -4.48 11.71 11.74
CA ASP A 91 -4.20 10.82 10.60
C ASP A 91 -2.96 9.96 10.84
N ARG A 92 -2.95 8.76 10.25
CA ARG A 92 -1.79 7.85 10.32
C ARG A 92 -0.51 8.45 9.77
N LYS A 93 -0.60 9.34 8.78
CA LYS A 93 0.55 10.06 8.22
C LYS A 93 1.18 10.95 9.29
N ILE A 94 0.39 11.74 9.97
CA ILE A 94 0.83 12.65 11.05
C ILE A 94 1.37 11.84 12.23
N LEU A 95 0.66 10.80 12.67
CA LEU A 95 1.13 9.91 13.73
C LEU A 95 2.47 9.24 13.42
N ALA A 96 2.69 8.84 12.17
CA ALA A 96 3.95 8.23 11.74
C ALA A 96 5.09 9.25 11.63
N ASP A 97 4.79 10.50 11.34
CA ASP A 97 5.74 11.61 11.31
C ASP A 97 6.18 11.98 12.73
N ILE A 98 5.23 12.17 13.63
CA ILE A 98 5.49 12.42 15.06
C ILE A 98 6.29 11.27 15.69
N ALA A 99 5.97 10.02 15.34
CA ALA A 99 6.66 8.84 15.85
C ALA A 99 8.16 8.80 15.49
N VAL A 100 8.57 9.42 14.37
CA VAL A 100 9.97 9.44 13.91
C VAL A 100 10.69 10.71 14.35
N ASN A 101 10.04 11.86 14.21
CA ASN A 101 10.69 13.17 14.39
C ASN A 101 10.54 13.70 15.82
N GLU A 102 9.45 13.32 16.52
CA GLU A 102 9.10 13.87 17.85
C GLU A 102 8.68 12.75 18.83
N PRO A 103 9.62 11.90 19.29
CA PRO A 103 9.30 10.79 20.19
C PRO A 103 8.68 11.23 21.52
N ALA A 104 9.04 12.41 22.04
CA ALA A 104 8.45 12.96 23.26
C ALA A 104 6.94 13.29 23.09
N SER A 105 6.58 13.89 21.96
CA SER A 105 5.18 14.17 21.60
C SER A 105 4.40 12.87 21.39
N PHE A 106 5.02 11.86 20.80
CA PHE A 106 4.40 10.54 20.63
C PHE A 106 4.17 9.84 21.99
N ALA A 107 5.08 9.98 22.95
CA ALA A 107 4.92 9.43 24.30
C ALA A 107 3.67 9.99 25.01
N SER A 108 3.42 11.29 24.88
CA SER A 108 2.22 11.92 25.43
C SER A 108 0.93 11.40 24.80
N ILE A 109 0.93 11.21 23.48
CA ILE A 109 -0.19 10.61 22.72
C ILE A 109 -0.42 9.15 23.16
N ALA A 110 0.65 8.38 23.33
CA ALA A 110 0.58 7.00 23.80
C ALA A 110 0.03 6.90 25.23
N ALA A 111 0.40 7.84 26.11
CA ALA A 111 -0.13 7.91 27.47
C ALA A 111 -1.65 8.21 27.48
N GLN A 112 -2.11 9.16 26.66
CA GLN A 112 -3.53 9.44 26.49
C GLN A 112 -4.30 8.21 25.97
N ALA A 113 -3.74 7.50 24.99
CA ALA A 113 -4.33 6.27 24.47
C ALA A 113 -4.41 5.16 25.53
N LYS A 114 -3.42 5.05 26.42
CA LYS A 114 -3.45 4.11 27.56
C LYS A 114 -4.55 4.47 28.57
N ALA A 115 -4.67 5.75 28.93
CA ALA A 115 -5.64 6.23 29.90
C ALA A 115 -7.09 6.06 29.41
N ALA A 116 -7.34 6.33 28.13
CA ALA A 116 -8.67 6.22 27.53
C ALA A 116 -9.06 4.80 27.10
N ARG A 117 -8.15 3.85 27.23
CA ARG A 117 -8.41 2.47 26.82
C ARG A 117 -9.45 1.83 27.75
N PRO A 118 -10.62 1.36 27.24
CA PRO A 118 -11.51 0.55 28.04
C PRO A 118 -10.76 -0.70 28.51
N LEU A 119 -10.83 -1.00 29.81
CA LEU A 119 -10.29 -2.23 30.38
C LEU A 119 -10.73 -3.39 29.50
N ALA A 120 -9.76 -4.12 28.94
CA ALA A 120 -10.03 -5.22 28.04
C ALA A 120 -10.92 -6.24 28.77
N THR A 121 -12.18 -6.37 28.36
CA THR A 121 -12.95 -7.55 28.70
C THR A 121 -12.14 -8.76 28.26
N PRO A 122 -11.82 -9.74 29.12
CA PRO A 122 -11.07 -10.91 28.74
C PRO A 122 -11.80 -11.55 27.56
N ARG A 123 -11.08 -11.67 26.45
CA ARG A 123 -11.61 -12.32 25.26
C ARG A 123 -12.06 -13.72 25.68
N PRO A 124 -13.34 -14.12 25.46
CA PRO A 124 -13.72 -15.48 25.77
C PRO A 124 -12.75 -16.42 25.08
N VAL A 125 -12.08 -17.26 25.85
CA VAL A 125 -11.16 -18.28 25.36
C VAL A 125 -11.95 -19.06 24.32
N ARG A 126 -11.54 -18.94 23.05
CA ARG A 126 -12.17 -19.68 21.95
C ARG A 126 -12.08 -21.15 22.33
N ALA A 127 -13.23 -21.73 22.67
CA ALA A 127 -13.32 -23.15 22.99
C ALA A 127 -12.50 -23.94 21.94
N GLU A 128 -11.57 -24.73 22.46
CA GLU A 128 -10.66 -25.55 21.70
C GLU A 128 -11.43 -26.25 20.58
N LYS A 129 -11.09 -25.95 19.34
CA LYS A 129 -11.73 -26.57 18.19
C LYS A 129 -11.56 -28.08 18.36
N ALA A 130 -12.64 -28.77 18.76
CA ALA A 130 -12.68 -30.21 18.80
C ALA A 130 -11.96 -30.77 17.57
N ALA A 131 -11.00 -31.66 17.81
CA ALA A 131 -10.17 -32.29 16.80
C ALA A 131 -11.03 -32.80 15.64
N ARG A 132 -10.78 -32.34 14.44
CA ARG A 132 -11.44 -32.84 13.23
C ARG A 132 -11.17 -34.35 13.18
N PRO A 133 -12.21 -35.22 13.08
CA PRO A 133 -11.97 -36.66 12.95
C PRO A 133 -11.12 -36.92 11.70
N ALA A 134 -10.10 -37.76 11.87
CA ALA A 134 -9.20 -38.17 10.81
C ALA A 134 -10.00 -38.74 9.63
N LYS A 135 -9.76 -38.24 8.42
CA LYS A 135 -10.34 -38.81 7.20
C LYS A 135 -9.82 -40.23 7.03
N THR A 136 -10.67 -41.21 7.23
CA THR A 136 -10.42 -42.61 6.87
C THR A 136 -10.09 -42.70 5.39
N VAL A 137 -8.87 -43.07 5.07
CA VAL A 137 -8.41 -43.39 3.71
C VAL A 137 -9.04 -44.71 3.33
N LYS A 138 -10.02 -44.71 2.44
CA LYS A 138 -10.53 -45.92 1.81
C LYS A 138 -9.44 -46.49 0.90
N VAL A 139 -8.81 -47.58 1.33
CA VAL A 139 -7.94 -48.41 0.48
C VAL A 139 -8.82 -48.98 -0.62
N ARG A 140 -8.55 -48.68 -1.86
CA ARG A 140 -9.13 -49.32 -3.02
C ARG A 140 -8.43 -50.66 -3.18
N GLU A 141 -9.15 -51.73 -2.85
CA GLU A 141 -8.76 -53.09 -3.23
C GLU A 141 -8.68 -53.19 -4.75
N ALA A 142 -7.49 -53.61 -5.23
CA ALA A 142 -7.26 -53.92 -6.62
C ALA A 142 -8.00 -55.26 -6.92
N ARG A 143 -8.90 -55.21 -7.88
CA ARG A 143 -9.50 -56.42 -8.49
C ARG A 143 -8.50 -56.99 -9.49
N ALA A 144 -8.12 -58.21 -9.26
CA ALA A 144 -7.49 -59.13 -10.22
C ALA A 144 -8.43 -59.42 -11.40
#